data_97b3fd346c6d65cee488315b9edee601
#
_entry.id   97b3fd346c6d65cee488315b9edee601
#
_cell.length_a   1.000
_cell.length_b   1.000
_cell.length_c   1.000
_cell.angle_alpha   90.00
_cell.angle_beta   90.00
_cell.angle_gamma   90.00
#
_symmetry.space_group_name_H-M   'P 1'
#
loop_
_entity.id
_entity.type
_entity.pdbx_description
1 polymer ?
#
loop_
_entity_poly.entity_id
_entity_poly.type
_entity_poly.pdbx_seq_one_letter_code
_entity_poly.pdbx_strand_id
1 'polypeptide(L)'
;MTAANEPRFGRMIPAMVTPFDENLELDLDQVRALARRLVDGGSDALIVNGTTGESPTVFYPQKMKLFEAVLSEVKGEVPVIANVGDNCTADTVDFARDVQKLGVDAFMLVVPYYNKPPQEGLYQHFKTIADAVDLPIILYNIPVRTGINMTPETTLRLANDCDNIVAIKEASGDLDQVVEIIANAPEGFDVYSGDDSLTYDMMKLGAAGVISTTGNVAPDRMKEITTLCAEGKFDEAAVANEKLLPLMNELFVTANPIMVKEALNLSGFHVGGVRLPLVDATPEQSDHLAQVMREVGVLK
;
A
#
# COMPACT_ATOMS: atom_id res chain seq x y z
N MET A 1 8.35 26.38 13.27
CA MET A 1 8.04 25.07 12.69
C MET A 1 8.77 25.04 11.36
N THR A 2 9.81 24.23 11.21
CA THR A 2 10.45 23.96 9.93
C THR A 2 9.41 23.34 9.02
N ALA A 3 9.29 23.80 7.75
CA ALA A 3 8.44 23.17 6.77
C ALA A 3 8.79 21.67 6.79
N ALA A 4 7.79 20.83 7.08
CA ALA A 4 7.99 19.38 7.03
C ALA A 4 8.48 19.06 5.62
N ASN A 5 9.63 18.39 5.50
CA ASN A 5 10.14 17.94 4.21
C ASN A 5 9.01 17.15 3.51
N GLU A 6 8.79 17.44 2.23
CA GLU A 6 7.82 16.68 1.42
C GLU A 6 8.30 15.22 1.37
N PRO A 7 7.45 14.23 1.75
CA PRO A 7 7.85 12.83 1.68
C PRO A 7 8.19 12.42 0.24
N ARG A 8 9.17 11.54 0.10
CA ARG A 8 9.70 11.12 -1.21
C ARG A 8 8.62 10.68 -2.21
N PHE A 9 7.58 9.99 -1.75
CA PHE A 9 6.51 9.46 -2.59
C PHE A 9 5.16 10.16 -2.37
N GLY A 10 5.16 11.33 -1.72
CA GLY A 10 3.94 12.02 -1.31
C GLY A 10 3.27 11.36 -0.10
N ARG A 11 1.99 11.62 0.12
CA ARG A 11 1.30 11.30 1.39
C ARG A 11 0.15 10.31 1.26
N MET A 12 -0.50 10.26 0.10
CA MET A 12 -1.63 9.35 -0.16
C MET A 12 -1.30 8.45 -1.33
N ILE A 13 -1.03 7.18 -1.02
CA ILE A 13 -0.51 6.18 -1.96
C ILE A 13 -1.46 4.97 -1.97
N PRO A 14 -2.34 4.79 -2.97
CA PRO A 14 -3.16 3.59 -3.05
C PRO A 14 -2.32 2.33 -3.27
N ALA A 15 -2.61 1.29 -2.47
CA ALA A 15 -2.24 -0.07 -2.80
C ALA A 15 -3.26 -0.60 -3.80
N MET A 16 -2.96 -0.48 -5.08
CA MET A 16 -3.87 -0.69 -6.18
C MET A 16 -4.38 -2.15 -6.22
N VAL A 17 -5.70 -2.37 -6.40
CA VAL A 17 -6.25 -3.69 -6.73
C VAL A 17 -5.78 -4.12 -8.11
N THR A 18 -5.80 -5.42 -8.38
CA THR A 18 -5.57 -5.96 -9.72
C THR A 18 -6.91 -6.30 -10.38
N PRO A 19 -7.33 -5.55 -11.39
CA PRO A 19 -8.54 -5.86 -12.16
C PRO A 19 -8.42 -7.17 -12.93
N PHE A 20 -9.48 -7.98 -12.86
CA PHE A 20 -9.64 -9.19 -13.64
C PHE A 20 -10.93 -9.13 -14.47
N ASP A 21 -10.97 -9.85 -15.56
CA ASP A 21 -12.16 -10.04 -16.36
C ASP A 21 -13.12 -11.10 -15.75
N GLU A 22 -14.22 -11.41 -16.46
CA GLU A 22 -15.21 -12.42 -16.05
C GLU A 22 -14.66 -13.84 -15.92
N ASN A 23 -13.51 -14.13 -16.56
CA ASN A 23 -12.80 -15.40 -16.50
C ASN A 23 -11.66 -15.39 -15.48
N LEU A 24 -11.55 -14.32 -14.68
CA LEU A 24 -10.46 -14.06 -13.75
C LEU A 24 -9.07 -13.95 -14.43
N GLU A 25 -9.05 -13.62 -15.72
CA GLU A 25 -7.81 -13.24 -16.40
C GLU A 25 -7.50 -11.76 -16.19
N LEU A 26 -6.22 -11.38 -16.33
CA LEU A 26 -5.78 -10.01 -16.11
C LEU A 26 -6.39 -9.06 -17.14
N ASP A 27 -7.21 -8.10 -16.70
CA ASP A 27 -7.82 -7.06 -17.53
C ASP A 27 -6.91 -5.82 -17.60
N LEU A 28 -6.05 -5.77 -18.61
CA LEU A 28 -5.06 -4.71 -18.75
C LEU A 28 -5.70 -3.35 -19.09
N ASP A 29 -6.86 -3.32 -19.71
CA ASP A 29 -7.55 -2.07 -20.02
C ASP A 29 -8.17 -1.47 -18.75
N GLN A 30 -8.78 -2.30 -17.90
CA GLN A 30 -9.24 -1.88 -16.59
C GLN A 30 -8.09 -1.52 -15.64
N VAL A 31 -6.94 -2.18 -15.74
CA VAL A 31 -5.73 -1.80 -15.00
C VAL A 31 -5.33 -0.36 -15.33
N ARG A 32 -5.26 0.01 -16.62
CA ARG A 32 -4.94 1.38 -17.05
C ARG A 32 -6.00 2.37 -16.58
N ALA A 33 -7.27 2.04 -16.78
CA ALA A 33 -8.40 2.88 -16.35
C ALA A 33 -8.39 3.13 -14.83
N LEU A 34 -8.07 2.11 -14.03
CA LEU A 34 -7.95 2.26 -12.59
C LEU A 34 -6.76 3.14 -12.22
N ALA A 35 -5.59 2.92 -12.83
CA ALA A 35 -4.40 3.75 -12.57
C ALA A 35 -4.70 5.23 -12.86
N ARG A 36 -5.33 5.54 -13.98
CA ARG A 36 -5.77 6.90 -14.35
C ARG A 36 -6.74 7.46 -13.32
N ARG A 37 -7.78 6.72 -12.97
CA ARG A 37 -8.77 7.12 -11.96
C ARG A 37 -8.11 7.48 -10.62
N LEU A 38 -7.13 6.70 -10.17
CA LEU A 38 -6.44 6.94 -8.91
C LEU A 38 -5.60 8.21 -8.96
N VAL A 39 -4.87 8.44 -10.05
CA VAL A 39 -4.07 9.66 -10.24
C VAL A 39 -4.98 10.89 -10.33
N ASP A 40 -6.04 10.84 -11.12
CA ASP A 40 -7.02 11.93 -11.23
C ASP A 40 -7.73 12.20 -9.90
N GLY A 41 -7.87 11.19 -9.03
CA GLY A 41 -8.39 11.32 -7.67
C GLY A 41 -7.39 11.90 -6.65
N GLY A 42 -6.18 12.28 -7.07
CA GLY A 42 -5.18 12.98 -6.26
C GLY A 42 -4.18 12.08 -5.56
N SER A 43 -3.99 10.84 -6.04
CA SER A 43 -2.92 9.95 -5.53
C SER A 43 -1.54 10.51 -5.83
N ASP A 44 -0.64 10.46 -4.86
CA ASP A 44 0.74 10.97 -5.00
C ASP A 44 1.69 9.94 -5.62
N ALA A 45 1.40 8.66 -5.47
CA ALA A 45 2.09 7.52 -6.07
C ALA A 45 1.13 6.33 -6.14
N LEU A 46 1.51 5.26 -6.84
CA LEU A 46 0.73 4.01 -6.91
C LEU A 46 1.59 2.82 -6.48
N ILE A 47 1.09 1.98 -5.56
CA ILE A 47 1.68 0.67 -5.31
C ILE A 47 0.97 -0.41 -6.11
N VAL A 48 1.73 -1.15 -6.90
CA VAL A 48 1.23 -2.18 -7.81
C VAL A 48 1.68 -3.57 -7.33
N ASN A 49 0.82 -4.57 -7.47
CA ASN A 49 1.11 -5.96 -7.11
C ASN A 49 1.35 -6.18 -5.59
N GLY A 50 0.76 -5.33 -4.72
CA GLY A 50 0.78 -5.56 -3.27
C GLY A 50 -0.20 -6.65 -2.82
N THR A 51 -0.44 -6.73 -1.50
CA THR A 51 -1.47 -7.62 -0.93
C THR A 51 -2.85 -7.33 -1.52
N THR A 52 -3.22 -6.05 -1.60
CA THR A 52 -4.48 -5.59 -2.21
C THR A 52 -4.55 -5.90 -3.70
N GLY A 53 -3.40 -5.99 -4.36
CA GLY A 53 -3.25 -6.41 -5.77
C GLY A 53 -3.19 -7.92 -5.98
N GLU A 54 -3.51 -8.73 -4.98
CA GLU A 54 -3.52 -10.20 -5.04
C GLU A 54 -2.20 -10.82 -5.52
N SER A 55 -1.06 -10.24 -5.11
CA SER A 55 0.28 -10.68 -5.55
C SER A 55 0.52 -12.20 -5.53
N PRO A 56 0.02 -12.99 -4.53
CA PRO A 56 0.23 -14.43 -4.50
C PRO A 56 -0.44 -15.19 -5.65
N THR A 57 -1.49 -14.65 -6.25
CA THR A 57 -2.28 -15.30 -7.32
C THR A 57 -2.06 -14.69 -8.69
N VAL A 58 -1.24 -13.66 -8.80
CA VAL A 58 -0.78 -13.07 -10.06
C VAL A 58 0.57 -13.69 -10.42
N PHE A 59 0.61 -14.48 -11.51
CA PHE A 59 1.83 -15.18 -11.92
C PHE A 59 2.89 -14.24 -12.49
N TYR A 60 4.14 -14.64 -12.44
CA TYR A 60 5.28 -13.82 -12.89
C TYR A 60 5.05 -13.13 -14.25
N PRO A 61 4.65 -13.80 -15.34
CA PRO A 61 4.41 -13.10 -16.61
C PRO A 61 3.26 -12.09 -16.56
N GLN A 62 2.28 -12.32 -15.68
CA GLN A 62 1.17 -11.39 -15.47
C GLN A 62 1.61 -10.17 -14.65
N LYS A 63 2.47 -10.36 -13.63
CA LYS A 63 3.07 -9.24 -12.86
C LYS A 63 3.83 -8.28 -13.77
N MET A 64 4.64 -8.81 -14.71
CA MET A 64 5.37 -7.97 -15.67
C MET A 64 4.42 -7.14 -16.54
N LYS A 65 3.37 -7.75 -17.10
CA LYS A 65 2.35 -7.04 -17.89
C LYS A 65 1.57 -6.01 -17.06
N LEU A 66 1.31 -6.32 -15.78
CA LEU A 66 0.62 -5.41 -14.86
C LEU A 66 1.46 -4.14 -14.65
N PHE A 67 2.75 -4.27 -14.35
CA PHE A 67 3.65 -3.11 -14.22
C PHE A 67 3.74 -2.32 -15.53
N GLU A 68 3.92 -2.99 -16.67
CA GLU A 68 3.96 -2.33 -17.98
C GLU A 68 2.68 -1.55 -18.28
N ALA A 69 1.51 -2.11 -17.95
CA ALA A 69 0.23 -1.45 -18.18
C ALA A 69 0.09 -0.18 -17.33
N VAL A 70 0.41 -0.24 -16.03
CA VAL A 70 0.37 0.93 -15.15
C VAL A 70 1.39 1.99 -15.61
N LEU A 71 2.64 1.59 -15.88
CA LEU A 71 3.67 2.49 -16.38
C LEU A 71 3.26 3.16 -17.69
N SER A 72 2.64 2.41 -18.62
CA SER A 72 2.19 3.00 -19.91
C SER A 72 1.16 4.10 -19.75
N GLU A 73 0.43 4.11 -18.61
CA GLU A 73 -0.65 5.06 -18.37
C GLU A 73 -0.19 6.29 -17.56
N VAL A 74 0.66 6.11 -16.55
CA VAL A 74 0.92 7.16 -15.56
C VAL A 74 2.39 7.53 -15.39
N LYS A 75 3.32 6.92 -16.15
CA LYS A 75 4.76 7.17 -16.01
C LYS A 75 5.09 8.66 -16.25
N GLY A 76 5.83 9.21 -15.29
CA GLY A 76 6.25 10.62 -15.32
C GLY A 76 5.22 11.59 -14.73
N GLU A 77 4.02 11.12 -14.35
CA GLU A 77 3.03 11.92 -13.62
C GLU A 77 3.13 11.67 -12.11
N VAL A 78 3.15 10.39 -11.72
CA VAL A 78 3.33 9.96 -10.32
C VAL A 78 4.27 8.77 -10.26
N PRO A 79 5.00 8.56 -9.15
CA PRO A 79 5.82 7.37 -8.95
C PRO A 79 5.00 6.07 -8.98
N VAL A 80 5.54 5.06 -9.67
CA VAL A 80 5.01 3.69 -9.68
C VAL A 80 5.92 2.80 -8.84
N ILE A 81 5.39 2.30 -7.72
CA ILE A 81 6.10 1.48 -6.74
C ILE A 81 5.70 0.03 -6.94
N ALA A 82 6.64 -0.81 -7.32
CA ALA A 82 6.39 -2.23 -7.53
C ALA A 82 6.57 -3.03 -6.23
N ASN A 83 5.54 -3.77 -5.81
CA ASN A 83 5.76 -4.77 -4.77
C ASN A 83 6.41 -6.02 -5.39
N VAL A 84 7.64 -6.30 -4.96
CA VAL A 84 8.43 -7.43 -5.43
C VAL A 84 8.83 -8.37 -4.28
N GLY A 85 8.47 -8.03 -3.03
CA GLY A 85 8.81 -8.83 -1.85
C GLY A 85 8.18 -10.22 -1.87
N ASP A 86 9.01 -11.22 -1.53
CA ASP A 86 8.64 -12.61 -1.35
C ASP A 86 9.34 -13.18 -0.11
N ASN A 87 9.00 -14.40 0.30
CA ASN A 87 9.64 -15.08 1.42
C ASN A 87 10.91 -15.87 1.04
N CYS A 88 11.35 -15.78 -0.21
CA CYS A 88 12.62 -16.30 -0.72
C CYS A 88 13.51 -15.12 -1.16
N THR A 89 14.67 -14.96 -0.54
CA THR A 89 15.59 -13.86 -0.83
C THR A 89 16.10 -13.89 -2.28
N ALA A 90 16.47 -15.06 -2.77
CA ALA A 90 17.01 -15.23 -4.13
C ALA A 90 15.95 -14.87 -5.19
N ASP A 91 14.72 -15.37 -5.05
CA ASP A 91 13.62 -15.10 -5.98
C ASP A 91 13.25 -13.62 -5.96
N THR A 92 13.29 -12.99 -4.77
CA THR A 92 13.06 -11.53 -4.63
C THR A 92 14.13 -10.71 -5.37
N VAL A 93 15.41 -11.07 -5.24
CA VAL A 93 16.52 -10.40 -5.95
C VAL A 93 16.36 -10.53 -7.46
N ASP A 94 16.09 -11.72 -7.97
CA ASP A 94 15.95 -11.95 -9.40
C ASP A 94 14.74 -11.19 -9.96
N PHE A 95 13.60 -11.26 -9.25
CA PHE A 95 12.40 -10.55 -9.66
C PHE A 95 12.59 -9.02 -9.62
N ALA A 96 13.19 -8.48 -8.56
CA ALA A 96 13.48 -7.06 -8.45
C ALA A 96 14.37 -6.55 -9.60
N ARG A 97 15.42 -7.30 -9.96
CA ARG A 97 16.29 -6.99 -11.09
C ARG A 97 15.56 -6.95 -12.44
N ASP A 98 14.59 -7.83 -12.63
CA ASP A 98 13.81 -7.84 -13.86
C ASP A 98 12.81 -6.69 -13.89
N VAL A 99 12.12 -6.42 -12.77
CA VAL A 99 11.15 -5.31 -12.66
C VAL A 99 11.85 -3.94 -12.77
N GLN A 100 13.06 -3.78 -12.24
CA GLN A 100 13.84 -2.54 -12.40
C GLN A 100 14.05 -2.15 -13.87
N LYS A 101 14.20 -3.12 -14.77
CA LYS A 101 14.38 -2.88 -16.22
C LYS A 101 13.15 -2.27 -16.89
N LEU A 102 11.95 -2.42 -16.30
CA LEU A 102 10.72 -1.81 -16.80
C LEU A 102 10.66 -0.30 -16.53
N GLY A 103 11.48 0.18 -15.59
CA GLY A 103 11.57 1.59 -15.22
C GLY A 103 10.48 2.03 -14.25
N VAL A 104 10.15 1.18 -13.26
CA VAL A 104 9.44 1.55 -12.03
C VAL A 104 10.30 2.49 -11.19
N ASP A 105 9.70 3.24 -10.29
CA ASP A 105 10.39 4.30 -9.53
C ASP A 105 10.92 3.82 -8.17
N ALA A 106 10.32 2.77 -7.61
CA ALA A 106 10.71 2.20 -6.31
C ALA A 106 10.18 0.77 -6.14
N PHE A 107 10.67 0.11 -5.09
CA PHE A 107 10.18 -1.18 -4.64
C PHE A 107 9.48 -1.10 -3.29
N MET A 108 8.50 -1.98 -3.07
CA MET A 108 8.00 -2.32 -1.74
C MET A 108 8.33 -3.78 -1.46
N LEU A 109 8.85 -4.06 -0.26
CA LEU A 109 9.28 -5.39 0.17
C LEU A 109 8.55 -5.78 1.46
N VAL A 110 7.64 -6.75 1.37
CA VAL A 110 6.98 -7.30 2.56
C VAL A 110 7.95 -8.15 3.39
N VAL A 111 7.80 -8.09 4.71
CA VAL A 111 8.48 -9.02 5.63
C VAL A 111 8.20 -10.47 5.20
N PRO A 112 9.24 -11.34 5.09
CA PRO A 112 9.05 -12.74 4.73
C PRO A 112 7.99 -13.43 5.59
N TYR A 113 6.95 -13.92 4.95
CA TYR A 113 5.81 -14.61 5.54
C TYR A 113 6.05 -16.12 5.57
N TYR A 114 5.35 -16.85 6.45
CA TYR A 114 5.33 -18.30 6.56
C TYR A 114 6.59 -18.91 7.19
N ASN A 115 7.79 -18.66 6.65
CA ASN A 115 9.07 -19.24 7.14
C ASN A 115 9.63 -18.53 8.39
N LYS A 116 9.07 -17.39 8.80
CA LYS A 116 9.31 -16.69 10.08
C LYS A 116 10.78 -16.56 10.48
N PRO A 117 11.61 -15.90 9.69
CA PRO A 117 13.03 -15.70 10.02
C PRO A 117 13.20 -14.88 11.32
N PRO A 118 14.27 -15.10 12.11
CA PRO A 118 14.60 -14.21 13.21
C PRO A 118 15.01 -12.82 12.72
N GLN A 119 15.11 -11.82 13.62
CA GLN A 119 15.42 -10.45 13.26
C GLN A 119 16.71 -10.30 12.41
N GLU A 120 17.77 -11.04 12.74
CA GLU A 120 18.99 -11.09 11.93
C GLU A 120 18.73 -11.66 10.54
N GLY A 121 17.84 -12.64 10.41
CA GLY A 121 17.41 -13.17 9.11
C GLY A 121 16.64 -12.14 8.28
N LEU A 122 15.79 -11.32 8.92
CA LEU A 122 15.11 -10.18 8.27
C LEU A 122 16.12 -9.15 7.78
N TYR A 123 17.09 -8.77 8.63
CA TYR A 123 18.13 -7.84 8.27
C TYR A 123 18.93 -8.33 7.06
N GLN A 124 19.42 -9.57 7.08
CA GLN A 124 20.20 -10.14 5.97
C GLN A 124 19.36 -10.25 4.67
N HIS A 125 18.08 -10.60 4.78
CA HIS A 125 17.16 -10.66 3.65
C HIS A 125 17.04 -9.30 2.96
N PHE A 126 16.65 -8.27 3.69
CA PHE A 126 16.44 -6.94 3.10
C PHE A 126 17.75 -6.29 2.66
N LYS A 127 18.84 -6.45 3.42
CA LYS A 127 20.16 -5.95 3.01
C LYS A 127 20.64 -6.60 1.71
N THR A 128 20.49 -7.92 1.57
CA THR A 128 20.89 -8.63 0.34
C THR A 128 20.11 -8.12 -0.88
N ILE A 129 18.83 -7.81 -0.71
CA ILE A 129 18.00 -7.26 -1.79
C ILE A 129 18.42 -5.81 -2.08
N ALA A 130 18.60 -5.01 -1.04
CA ALA A 130 19.04 -3.61 -1.17
C ALA A 130 20.39 -3.48 -1.89
N ASP A 131 21.35 -4.35 -1.56
CA ASP A 131 22.67 -4.40 -2.21
C ASP A 131 22.59 -4.86 -3.69
N ALA A 132 21.48 -5.46 -4.12
CA ALA A 132 21.33 -6.05 -5.45
C ALA A 132 20.57 -5.15 -6.46
N VAL A 133 20.00 -4.02 -6.01
CA VAL A 133 19.20 -3.09 -6.80
C VAL A 133 19.55 -1.65 -6.53
N ASP A 134 19.27 -0.74 -7.48
CA ASP A 134 19.61 0.68 -7.36
C ASP A 134 18.40 1.54 -6.94
N LEU A 135 17.17 1.00 -7.02
CA LEU A 135 15.95 1.75 -6.75
C LEU A 135 15.68 1.90 -5.25
N PRO A 136 14.99 2.98 -4.85
CA PRO A 136 14.50 3.14 -3.49
C PRO A 136 13.59 2.00 -3.06
N ILE A 137 13.65 1.65 -1.77
CA ILE A 137 12.93 0.54 -1.17
C ILE A 137 12.06 1.04 -0.01
N ILE A 138 10.81 0.61 0.00
CA ILE A 138 9.87 0.72 1.12
C ILE A 138 9.79 -0.65 1.78
N LEU A 139 10.18 -0.76 3.04
CA LEU A 139 9.92 -1.96 3.84
C LEU A 139 8.43 -2.08 4.14
N TYR A 140 7.89 -3.30 4.28
CA TYR A 140 6.49 -3.49 4.65
C TYR A 140 6.35 -4.48 5.78
N ASN A 141 6.01 -3.98 6.97
CA ASN A 141 5.77 -4.76 8.19
C ASN A 141 4.27 -4.94 8.42
N ILE A 142 3.82 -6.21 8.42
CA ILE A 142 2.41 -6.58 8.64
C ILE A 142 2.31 -7.92 9.39
N PRO A 143 2.49 -7.93 10.71
CA PRO A 143 2.56 -9.16 11.52
C PRO A 143 1.33 -10.04 11.43
N VAL A 144 0.14 -9.46 11.29
CA VAL A 144 -1.14 -10.20 11.19
C VAL A 144 -1.19 -11.10 9.96
N ARG A 145 -0.39 -10.82 8.91
CA ARG A 145 -0.32 -11.64 7.68
C ARG A 145 0.96 -12.47 7.62
N THR A 146 2.08 -11.91 8.04
CA THR A 146 3.39 -12.58 7.93
C THR A 146 3.64 -13.57 9.07
N GLY A 147 2.97 -13.37 10.21
CA GLY A 147 3.15 -14.17 11.43
C GLY A 147 4.40 -13.82 12.23
N ILE A 148 5.13 -12.76 11.85
CA ILE A 148 6.25 -12.19 12.61
C ILE A 148 6.21 -10.66 12.51
N ASN A 149 6.75 -9.99 13.51
CA ASN A 149 6.94 -8.54 13.54
C ASN A 149 8.42 -8.22 13.29
N MET A 150 8.70 -7.30 12.37
CA MET A 150 10.01 -6.66 12.28
C MET A 150 10.08 -5.56 13.33
N THR A 151 11.05 -5.65 14.25
CA THR A 151 11.18 -4.71 15.35
C THR A 151 11.72 -3.34 14.90
N PRO A 152 11.47 -2.26 15.67
CA PRO A 152 12.06 -0.95 15.40
C PRO A 152 13.59 -1.03 15.27
N GLU A 153 14.28 -1.79 16.12
CA GLU A 153 15.73 -1.97 16.05
C GLU A 153 16.18 -2.51 14.69
N THR A 154 15.49 -3.53 14.15
CA THR A 154 15.82 -4.10 12.84
C THR A 154 15.54 -3.10 11.72
N THR A 155 14.41 -2.39 11.79
CA THR A 155 14.03 -1.35 10.83
C THR A 155 15.07 -0.23 10.80
N LEU A 156 15.43 0.30 11.97
CA LEU A 156 16.41 1.39 12.12
C LEU A 156 17.82 0.98 11.67
N ARG A 157 18.23 -0.26 11.96
CA ARG A 157 19.49 -0.81 11.48
C ARG A 157 19.53 -0.84 9.96
N LEU A 158 18.45 -1.31 9.29
CA LEU A 158 18.33 -1.32 7.83
C LEU A 158 18.34 0.10 7.25
N ALA A 159 17.61 1.03 7.86
CA ALA A 159 17.55 2.42 7.43
C ALA A 159 18.91 3.15 7.51
N ASN A 160 19.78 2.76 8.47
CA ASN A 160 21.11 3.33 8.63
C ASN A 160 22.18 2.65 7.76
N ASP A 161 22.02 1.35 7.48
CA ASP A 161 23.05 0.55 6.80
C ASP A 161 22.82 0.46 5.27
N CYS A 162 21.64 0.87 4.77
CA CYS A 162 21.26 0.77 3.36
C CYS A 162 20.67 2.09 2.86
N ASP A 163 21.44 2.87 2.10
CA ASP A 163 21.05 4.21 1.61
C ASP A 163 19.79 4.21 0.74
N ASN A 164 19.47 3.08 0.10
CA ASN A 164 18.29 2.93 -0.73
C ASN A 164 17.07 2.37 0.01
N ILE A 165 17.17 2.02 1.29
CA ILE A 165 15.99 1.73 2.14
C ILE A 165 15.53 3.06 2.74
N VAL A 166 14.48 3.63 2.15
CA VAL A 166 14.09 5.04 2.37
C VAL A 166 12.78 5.20 3.13
N ALA A 167 12.04 4.13 3.34
CA ALA A 167 10.75 4.19 4.02
C ALA A 167 10.31 2.84 4.59
N ILE A 168 9.30 2.91 5.46
CA ILE A 168 8.54 1.74 5.90
C ILE A 168 7.04 2.00 5.79
N LYS A 169 6.30 1.01 5.27
CA LYS A 169 4.85 0.84 5.47
C LYS A 169 4.65 0.05 6.76
N GLU A 170 4.20 0.72 7.82
CA GLU A 170 4.00 0.10 9.13
C GLU A 170 2.52 -0.26 9.33
N ALA A 171 2.25 -1.54 9.48
CA ALA A 171 0.92 -2.10 9.66
C ALA A 171 0.86 -3.14 10.82
N SER A 172 1.66 -2.91 11.87
CA SER A 172 1.60 -3.72 13.09
C SER A 172 0.39 -3.38 13.95
N GLY A 173 -0.14 -2.15 13.83
CA GLY A 173 -1.14 -1.61 14.74
C GLY A 173 -0.57 -1.10 16.07
N ASP A 174 0.75 -1.15 16.25
CA ASP A 174 1.46 -0.73 17.47
C ASP A 174 1.99 0.71 17.29
N LEU A 175 1.30 1.69 17.89
CA LEU A 175 1.68 3.10 17.80
C LEU A 175 2.97 3.40 18.57
N ASP A 176 3.31 2.65 19.61
CA ASP A 176 4.57 2.83 20.35
C ASP A 176 5.76 2.46 19.43
N GLN A 177 5.63 1.38 18.66
CA GLN A 177 6.61 1.00 17.65
C GLN A 177 6.76 2.10 16.56
N VAL A 178 5.66 2.68 16.12
CA VAL A 178 5.67 3.79 15.15
C VAL A 178 6.44 4.99 15.70
N VAL A 179 6.16 5.39 16.96
CA VAL A 179 6.84 6.51 17.62
C VAL A 179 8.34 6.23 17.74
N GLU A 180 8.73 5.01 18.12
CA GLU A 180 10.14 4.63 18.25
C GLU A 180 10.88 4.73 16.92
N ILE A 181 10.27 4.27 15.82
CA ILE A 181 10.87 4.37 14.49
C ILE A 181 11.01 5.84 14.08
N ILE A 182 9.95 6.64 14.17
CA ILE A 182 9.96 8.06 13.78
C ILE A 182 11.02 8.84 14.56
N ALA A 183 11.14 8.59 15.87
CA ALA A 183 12.05 9.33 16.74
C ALA A 183 13.53 9.04 16.47
N ASN A 184 13.87 7.88 15.92
CA ASN A 184 15.23 7.39 15.78
C ASN A 184 15.66 7.13 14.32
N ALA A 185 14.76 7.29 13.35
CA ALA A 185 15.07 7.10 11.94
C ALA A 185 16.04 8.19 11.43
N PRO A 186 16.91 7.87 10.47
CA PRO A 186 17.77 8.85 9.83
C PRO A 186 16.92 9.89 9.06
N GLU A 187 17.49 11.08 8.84
CA GLU A 187 16.83 12.14 8.08
C GLU A 187 16.43 11.64 6.67
N GLY A 188 15.19 11.89 6.27
CA GLY A 188 14.66 11.48 4.97
C GLY A 188 14.11 10.05 4.92
N PHE A 189 14.05 9.34 6.06
CA PHE A 189 13.37 8.06 6.15
C PHE A 189 11.89 8.27 6.48
N ASP A 190 10.99 7.87 5.59
CA ASP A 190 9.55 8.08 5.73
C ASP A 190 8.85 6.89 6.41
N VAL A 191 7.93 7.16 7.34
CA VAL A 191 7.04 6.16 7.94
C VAL A 191 5.63 6.37 7.42
N TYR A 192 5.08 5.39 6.71
CA TYR A 192 3.70 5.41 6.20
C TYR A 192 2.82 4.49 7.02
N SER A 193 1.59 4.94 7.30
CA SER A 193 0.57 4.02 7.80
C SER A 193 0.26 2.95 6.76
N GLY A 194 0.21 1.69 7.22
CA GLY A 194 -0.31 0.57 6.42
C GLY A 194 -1.76 0.23 6.72
N ASP A 195 -2.39 0.98 7.64
CA ASP A 195 -3.77 0.85 8.09
C ASP A 195 -4.50 2.18 7.91
N ASP A 196 -5.56 2.19 7.09
CA ASP A 196 -6.32 3.39 6.79
C ASP A 196 -6.92 4.02 8.05
N SER A 197 -7.44 3.19 8.97
CA SER A 197 -8.09 3.64 10.21
C SER A 197 -7.13 4.32 11.19
N LEU A 198 -5.83 3.99 11.13
CA LEU A 198 -4.78 4.56 11.97
C LEU A 198 -4.05 5.74 11.30
N THR A 199 -4.40 6.11 10.06
CA THR A 199 -3.71 7.17 9.30
C THR A 199 -3.65 8.48 10.06
N TYR A 200 -4.77 8.94 10.58
CA TYR A 200 -4.86 10.20 11.32
C TYR A 200 -3.94 10.18 12.56
N ASP A 201 -4.03 9.13 13.38
CA ASP A 201 -3.24 9.01 14.59
C ASP A 201 -1.74 8.92 14.29
N MET A 202 -1.36 8.13 13.30
CA MET A 202 0.05 7.99 12.89
C MET A 202 0.60 9.30 12.33
N MET A 203 -0.16 10.03 11.49
CA MET A 203 0.28 11.33 10.97
C MET A 203 0.40 12.38 12.09
N LYS A 204 -0.46 12.34 13.09
CA LYS A 204 -0.35 13.19 14.29
C LYS A 204 0.91 12.89 15.09
N LEU A 205 1.41 11.67 15.05
CA LEU A 205 2.69 11.25 15.65
C LEU A 205 3.90 11.54 14.77
N GLY A 206 3.69 12.02 13.53
CA GLY A 206 4.77 12.40 12.60
C GLY A 206 4.97 11.48 11.41
N ALA A 207 4.06 10.52 11.17
CA ALA A 207 4.11 9.71 9.96
C ALA A 207 3.93 10.57 8.70
N ALA A 208 4.55 10.13 7.61
CA ALA A 208 4.58 10.84 6.33
C ALA A 208 3.22 10.85 5.60
N GLY A 209 2.43 9.80 5.77
CA GLY A 209 1.17 9.60 5.07
C GLY A 209 0.66 8.16 5.21
N VAL A 210 -0.04 7.68 4.19
CA VAL A 210 -0.66 6.36 4.17
C VAL A 210 -0.43 5.62 2.86
N ILE A 211 -0.20 4.32 2.95
CA ILE A 211 -0.29 3.39 1.83
C ILE A 211 -1.62 2.65 1.96
N SER A 212 -2.63 3.15 1.24
CA SER A 212 -4.05 3.00 1.50
C SER A 212 -4.73 1.90 0.70
N THR A 213 -5.67 1.20 1.31
CA THR A 213 -6.65 0.34 0.63
C THR A 213 -7.90 1.17 0.25
N THR A 214 -8.40 1.99 1.17
CA THR A 214 -9.57 2.87 0.97
C THR A 214 -9.35 3.86 -0.18
N GLY A 215 -8.10 4.25 -0.42
CA GLY A 215 -7.71 5.10 -1.55
C GLY A 215 -8.06 4.53 -2.94
N ASN A 216 -8.34 3.23 -3.09
CA ASN A 216 -8.88 2.67 -4.32
C ASN A 216 -10.31 3.15 -4.60
N VAL A 217 -11.10 3.33 -3.55
CA VAL A 217 -12.55 3.65 -3.62
C VAL A 217 -12.81 5.14 -3.51
N ALA A 218 -12.13 5.80 -2.57
CA ALA A 218 -12.31 7.21 -2.21
C ALA A 218 -10.95 7.94 -2.11
N PRO A 219 -10.19 8.05 -3.22
CA PRO A 219 -8.86 8.65 -3.20
C PRO A 219 -8.87 10.11 -2.75
N ASP A 220 -9.84 10.90 -3.21
CA ASP A 220 -10.03 12.30 -2.86
C ASP A 220 -10.24 12.52 -1.36
N ARG A 221 -10.99 11.62 -0.70
CA ARG A 221 -11.25 11.71 0.74
C ARG A 221 -10.03 11.35 1.57
N MET A 222 -9.31 10.30 1.16
CA MET A 222 -8.03 9.94 1.81
C MET A 222 -6.99 11.03 1.61
N LYS A 223 -6.96 11.65 0.42
CA LYS A 223 -6.10 12.81 0.13
C LYS A 223 -6.44 14.01 1.01
N GLU A 224 -7.73 14.32 1.23
CA GLU A 224 -8.18 15.36 2.12
C GLU A 224 -7.62 15.16 3.54
N ILE A 225 -7.76 13.95 4.11
CA ILE A 225 -7.26 13.63 5.46
C ILE A 225 -5.75 13.85 5.54
N THR A 226 -4.99 13.30 4.61
CA THR A 226 -3.52 13.41 4.63
C THR A 226 -3.05 14.84 4.42
N THR A 227 -3.73 15.61 3.58
CA THR A 227 -3.42 17.02 3.34
C THR A 227 -3.67 17.88 4.59
N LEU A 228 -4.83 17.73 5.23
CA LEU A 228 -5.17 18.44 6.45
C LEU A 228 -4.19 18.14 7.58
N CYS A 229 -3.79 16.86 7.74
CA CYS A 229 -2.75 16.48 8.70
C CYS A 229 -1.40 17.16 8.38
N ALA A 230 -0.99 17.19 7.13
CA ALA A 230 0.27 17.81 6.70
C ALA A 230 0.29 19.33 6.92
N GLU A 231 -0.87 19.96 6.80
CA GLU A 231 -1.05 21.40 7.08
C GLU A 231 -1.18 21.71 8.59
N GLY A 232 -1.16 20.68 9.46
CA GLY A 232 -1.34 20.85 10.91
C GLY A 232 -2.78 21.14 11.33
N LYS A 233 -3.75 20.97 10.44
CA LYS A 233 -5.19 21.17 10.68
C LYS A 233 -5.84 19.92 11.27
N PHE A 234 -5.32 19.47 12.41
CA PHE A 234 -5.72 18.19 13.01
C PHE A 234 -7.18 18.12 13.42
N ASP A 235 -7.81 19.23 13.84
CA ASP A 235 -9.24 19.21 14.18
C ASP A 235 -10.11 18.96 12.94
N GLU A 236 -9.77 19.57 11.80
CA GLU A 236 -10.47 19.36 10.52
C GLU A 236 -10.19 17.94 9.98
N ALA A 237 -8.94 17.47 10.09
CA ALA A 237 -8.56 16.13 9.72
C ALA A 237 -9.30 15.06 10.55
N ALA A 238 -9.50 15.28 11.85
CA ALA A 238 -10.26 14.38 12.71
C ALA A 238 -11.71 14.23 12.21
N VAL A 239 -12.36 15.36 11.87
CA VAL A 239 -13.74 15.35 11.33
C VAL A 239 -13.81 14.61 9.99
N ALA A 240 -12.84 14.82 9.09
CA ALA A 240 -12.79 14.12 7.81
C ALA A 240 -12.56 12.61 8.01
N ASN A 241 -11.65 12.25 8.93
CA ASN A 241 -11.34 10.87 9.28
C ASN A 241 -12.55 10.13 9.88
N GLU A 242 -13.24 10.75 10.86
CA GLU A 242 -14.44 10.17 11.49
C GLU A 242 -15.55 9.88 10.47
N LYS A 243 -15.74 10.76 9.49
CA LYS A 243 -16.73 10.54 8.41
C LYS A 243 -16.40 9.37 7.52
N LEU A 244 -15.13 9.09 7.29
CA LEU A 244 -14.70 8.00 6.38
C LEU A 244 -14.42 6.69 7.13
N LEU A 245 -14.23 6.74 8.46
CA LEU A 245 -13.87 5.60 9.30
C LEU A 245 -14.82 4.40 9.16
N PRO A 246 -16.16 4.55 9.03
CA PRO A 246 -17.04 3.42 8.77
C PRO A 246 -16.67 2.64 7.51
N LEU A 247 -16.32 3.32 6.41
CA LEU A 247 -15.88 2.67 5.18
C LEU A 247 -14.50 2.01 5.36
N MET A 248 -13.55 2.69 6.01
CA MET A 248 -12.23 2.10 6.28
C MET A 248 -12.35 0.77 7.02
N ASN A 249 -13.22 0.70 8.03
CA ASN A 249 -13.45 -0.53 8.79
C ASN A 249 -14.18 -1.60 7.97
N GLU A 250 -15.21 -1.20 7.21
CA GLU A 250 -16.02 -2.13 6.40
C GLU A 250 -15.18 -2.82 5.32
N LEU A 251 -14.20 -2.15 4.76
CA LEU A 251 -13.29 -2.75 3.76
C LEU A 251 -12.41 -3.87 4.33
N PHE A 252 -12.37 -4.05 5.66
CA PHE A 252 -11.57 -5.06 6.34
C PHE A 252 -12.37 -6.07 7.19
N VAL A 253 -13.70 -6.11 7.06
CA VAL A 253 -14.54 -7.11 7.76
C VAL A 253 -14.24 -8.55 7.33
N THR A 254 -13.59 -8.72 6.19
CA THR A 254 -13.04 -9.99 5.71
C THR A 254 -11.66 -9.75 5.06
N ALA A 255 -11.10 -10.80 4.47
CA ALA A 255 -9.76 -10.73 3.88
C ALA A 255 -9.69 -9.69 2.74
N ASN A 256 -8.83 -8.67 2.89
CA ASN A 256 -8.49 -7.75 1.80
C ASN A 256 -7.80 -8.54 0.65
N PRO A 257 -8.24 -8.39 -0.64
CA PRO A 257 -9.03 -7.27 -1.19
C PRO A 257 -10.52 -7.56 -1.49
N ILE A 258 -11.15 -8.52 -0.84
CA ILE A 258 -12.54 -8.90 -1.17
C ILE A 258 -13.47 -7.67 -1.17
N MET A 259 -13.53 -6.94 -0.05
CA MET A 259 -14.48 -5.83 0.10
C MET A 259 -14.09 -4.60 -0.73
N VAL A 260 -12.82 -4.31 -0.94
CA VAL A 260 -12.42 -3.16 -1.76
C VAL A 260 -12.72 -3.37 -3.24
N LYS A 261 -12.62 -4.60 -3.76
CA LYS A 261 -13.03 -4.91 -5.13
C LYS A 261 -14.56 -4.85 -5.25
N GLU A 262 -15.30 -5.37 -4.26
CA GLU A 262 -16.75 -5.24 -4.21
C GLU A 262 -17.19 -3.76 -4.18
N ALA A 263 -16.53 -2.91 -3.39
CA ALA A 263 -16.83 -1.48 -3.33
C ALA A 263 -16.62 -0.78 -4.69
N LEU A 264 -15.56 -1.12 -5.42
CA LEU A 264 -15.34 -0.60 -6.76
C LEU A 264 -16.42 -1.06 -7.74
N ASN A 265 -16.79 -2.34 -7.71
CA ASN A 265 -17.85 -2.90 -8.55
C ASN A 265 -19.21 -2.23 -8.26
N LEU A 266 -19.57 -2.06 -6.97
CA LEU A 266 -20.77 -1.33 -6.55
C LEU A 266 -20.78 0.14 -7.00
N SER A 267 -19.61 0.77 -7.09
CA SER A 267 -19.46 2.14 -7.59
C SER A 267 -19.58 2.23 -9.12
N GLY A 268 -19.82 1.12 -9.81
CA GLY A 268 -19.86 1.06 -11.27
C GLY A 268 -18.49 1.06 -11.95
N PHE A 269 -17.41 0.92 -11.17
CA PHE A 269 -16.08 0.72 -11.71
C PHE A 269 -15.69 -0.76 -11.60
N HIS A 270 -15.98 -1.52 -12.65
CA HIS A 270 -15.86 -2.97 -12.64
C HIS A 270 -14.40 -3.43 -12.68
N VAL A 271 -13.98 -4.12 -11.62
CA VAL A 271 -12.62 -4.69 -11.47
C VAL A 271 -12.62 -6.22 -11.38
N GLY A 272 -13.78 -6.84 -11.62
CA GLY A 272 -13.95 -8.29 -11.51
C GLY A 272 -13.95 -8.81 -10.09
N GLY A 273 -13.95 -10.14 -9.97
CA GLY A 273 -13.88 -10.86 -8.69
C GLY A 273 -12.46 -11.05 -8.19
N VAL A 274 -12.30 -11.93 -7.18
CA VAL A 274 -11.01 -12.33 -6.61
C VAL A 274 -10.65 -13.75 -7.05
N ARG A 275 -9.35 -14.06 -7.10
CA ARG A 275 -8.86 -15.41 -7.42
C ARG A 275 -8.79 -16.30 -6.18
N LEU A 276 -9.08 -17.58 -6.33
CA LEU A 276 -8.88 -18.57 -5.27
C LEU A 276 -7.43 -18.50 -4.73
N PRO A 277 -7.23 -18.65 -3.41
CA PRO A 277 -8.17 -19.15 -2.40
C PRO A 277 -9.15 -18.11 -1.84
N LEU A 278 -9.09 -16.85 -2.27
CA LEU A 278 -10.12 -15.88 -1.92
C LEU A 278 -11.42 -16.17 -2.69
N VAL A 279 -12.53 -15.74 -2.11
CA VAL A 279 -13.88 -15.81 -2.73
C VAL A 279 -14.51 -14.43 -2.69
N ASP A 280 -15.45 -14.17 -3.58
CA ASP A 280 -16.16 -12.89 -3.62
C ASP A 280 -16.95 -12.64 -2.32
N ALA A 281 -17.31 -11.37 -2.07
CA ALA A 281 -18.15 -10.98 -0.96
C ALA A 281 -19.50 -11.72 -1.01
N THR A 282 -20.03 -12.12 0.18
CA THR A 282 -21.38 -12.67 0.24
C THR A 282 -22.42 -11.59 -0.06
N PRO A 283 -23.65 -11.96 -0.47
CA PRO A 283 -24.73 -10.97 -0.68
C PRO A 283 -24.93 -10.08 0.55
N GLU A 284 -24.88 -10.63 1.76
CA GLU A 284 -25.06 -9.90 3.01
C GLU A 284 -23.92 -8.89 3.23
N GLN A 285 -22.68 -9.27 2.91
CA GLN A 285 -21.52 -8.36 2.98
C GLN A 285 -21.64 -7.25 1.94
N SER A 286 -22.04 -7.58 0.71
CA SER A 286 -22.23 -6.60 -0.37
C SER A 286 -23.33 -5.59 -0.02
N ASP A 287 -24.49 -6.06 0.49
CA ASP A 287 -25.59 -5.19 0.91
C ASP A 287 -25.19 -4.25 2.04
N HIS A 288 -24.48 -4.75 3.05
CA HIS A 288 -24.00 -3.95 4.17
C HIS A 288 -22.94 -2.92 3.70
N LEU A 289 -21.99 -3.34 2.87
CA LEU A 289 -21.02 -2.43 2.27
C LEU A 289 -21.69 -1.30 1.49
N ALA A 290 -22.70 -1.65 0.65
CA ALA A 290 -23.44 -0.64 -0.12
C ALA A 290 -24.17 0.36 0.79
N GLN A 291 -24.71 -0.10 1.93
CA GLN A 291 -25.29 0.79 2.94
C GLN A 291 -24.24 1.74 3.53
N VAL A 292 -23.11 1.21 4.02
CA VAL A 292 -22.03 2.01 4.58
C VAL A 292 -21.50 3.02 3.56
N MET A 293 -21.30 2.63 2.30
CA MET A 293 -20.85 3.52 1.23
C MET A 293 -21.82 4.67 0.98
N ARG A 294 -23.15 4.43 1.08
CA ARG A 294 -24.15 5.52 0.99
C ARG A 294 -24.10 6.45 2.20
N GLU A 295 -23.98 5.91 3.41
CA GLU A 295 -23.91 6.68 4.65
C GLU A 295 -22.71 7.62 4.67
N VAL A 296 -21.56 7.17 4.16
CA VAL A 296 -20.36 8.02 4.02
C VAL A 296 -20.34 8.88 2.75
N GLY A 297 -21.35 8.73 1.87
CA GLY A 297 -21.51 9.54 0.65
C GLY A 297 -20.54 9.18 -0.49
N VAL A 298 -20.02 7.97 -0.52
CA VAL A 298 -19.17 7.43 -1.60
C VAL A 298 -20.02 6.75 -2.69
N LEU A 299 -21.15 6.19 -2.32
CA LEU A 299 -22.16 5.65 -3.25
C LEU A 299 -23.43 6.53 -3.21
N LYS A 300 -24.05 6.74 -4.37
CA LYS A 300 -25.30 7.51 -4.49
C LYS A 300 -26.54 6.69 -4.15
#